data_7e746a01833572fa5aa7bd854546bb19
#
_entry.id   7e746a01833572fa5aa7bd854546bb19
#
_cell.length_a   1.000
_cell.length_b   1.000
_cell.length_c   1.000
_cell.angle_alpha   90.00
_cell.angle_beta   90.00
_cell.angle_gamma   90.00
#
_symmetry.space_group_name_H-M   'P 1'
#
loop_
_entity.id
_entity.type
_entity.pdbx_description
1 polymer ?
#
loop_
_entity_poly.entity_id
_entity_poly.type
_entity_poly.pdbx_seq_one_letter_code
_entity_poly.pdbx_strand_id
1 'polypeptide(L)'
;APFNFNGLVRHYFMRRGAHIADVQVNLVSKSERKAQSHDIAKRVRPRVAQIAAKYGARVAVAEVPPGPPVLQTLVAEVYGPNEESRLALGRKVIDIFQHTDGVVDTDWYMEADQTKVRFVLDKEKAALNGISDEAVAQTLKMAVGGAAVDLLHLPREKEDVQIVVRLPQSLRTSPEDLLALRVRGANPAGALVPLRELVKDEPVFVHKSIYHKNRMAGS
;
A
#
# COMPACT_ATOMS: atom_id res chain seq x y z
N ALA A 1 -6.00 -2.91 -5.39
CA ALA A 1 -5.72 -4.12 -4.61
C ALA A 1 -5.18 -5.18 -5.55
N PRO A 2 -4.19 -5.96 -5.12
CA PRO A 2 -3.65 -7.02 -5.94
C PRO A 2 -4.74 -8.02 -6.35
N PHE A 3 -4.61 -8.61 -7.53
CA PHE A 3 -5.59 -9.58 -8.03
C PHE A 3 -5.73 -10.78 -7.09
N ASN A 4 -6.93 -11.14 -6.74
CA ASN A 4 -7.23 -12.24 -5.82
C ASN A 4 -7.51 -13.53 -6.59
N PHE A 5 -6.46 -14.16 -7.08
CA PHE A 5 -6.54 -15.43 -7.79
C PHE A 5 -7.07 -16.57 -6.90
N ASN A 6 -6.60 -16.64 -5.68
CA ASN A 6 -7.06 -17.59 -4.67
C ASN A 6 -6.91 -16.92 -3.30
N GLY A 7 -8.02 -16.61 -2.65
CA GLY A 7 -8.05 -15.88 -1.38
C GLY A 7 -7.14 -16.47 -0.29
N LEU A 8 -6.99 -17.79 -0.28
CA LEU A 8 -6.12 -18.48 0.67
C LEU A 8 -4.63 -18.18 0.43
N VAL A 9 -4.19 -18.18 -0.81
CA VAL A 9 -2.78 -17.95 -1.20
C VAL A 9 -2.33 -16.54 -0.88
N ARG A 10 -3.20 -15.57 -1.07
CA ARG A 10 -2.88 -14.16 -0.86
C ARG A 10 -2.72 -13.75 0.58
N HIS A 11 -3.36 -14.43 1.48
CA HIS A 11 -3.12 -14.20 2.90
C HIS A 11 -1.66 -14.44 3.29
N TYR A 12 -0.94 -15.26 2.54
CA TYR A 12 0.49 -15.52 2.77
C TYR A 12 1.40 -14.38 2.28
N PHE A 13 1.00 -13.62 1.26
CA PHE A 13 1.87 -12.55 0.75
C PHE A 13 1.88 -11.30 1.63
N MET A 14 0.88 -11.11 2.48
CA MET A 14 0.77 -10.03 3.48
C MET A 14 1.11 -8.61 3.01
N ARG A 15 1.42 -8.44 1.73
CA ARG A 15 1.79 -7.16 1.14
C ARG A 15 0.55 -6.36 0.81
N ARG A 16 0.46 -5.16 1.38
CA ARG A 16 -0.68 -4.25 1.18
C ARG A 16 -0.16 -2.82 1.07
N GLY A 17 -0.86 -2.01 0.30
CA GLY A 17 -0.54 -0.59 0.20
C GLY A 17 -0.70 -0.04 -1.21
N ALA A 18 -0.63 1.27 -1.33
CA ALA A 18 -0.76 1.97 -2.61
C ALA A 18 0.43 1.75 -3.55
N HIS A 19 1.55 1.27 -3.00
CA HIS A 19 2.80 1.00 -3.73
C HIS A 19 2.87 -0.42 -4.30
N ILE A 20 1.83 -1.24 -4.12
CA ILE A 20 1.77 -2.63 -4.59
C ILE A 20 0.60 -2.76 -5.56
N ALA A 21 0.88 -3.40 -6.69
CA ALA A 21 -0.14 -3.71 -7.70
C ALA A 21 0.13 -5.06 -8.35
N ASP A 22 -0.93 -5.70 -8.82
CA ASP A 22 -0.84 -6.87 -9.69
C ASP A 22 -1.54 -6.58 -11.01
N VAL A 23 -0.93 -7.07 -12.08
CA VAL A 23 -1.53 -7.06 -13.41
C VAL A 23 -1.70 -8.51 -13.85
N GLN A 24 -2.96 -8.93 -13.97
CA GLN A 24 -3.25 -10.25 -14.51
C GLN A 24 -3.31 -10.21 -16.02
N VAL A 25 -2.58 -11.10 -16.66
CA VAL A 25 -2.60 -11.30 -18.11
C VAL A 25 -3.18 -12.68 -18.40
N ASN A 26 -4.35 -12.71 -19.04
CA ASN A 26 -4.96 -13.95 -19.50
C ASN A 26 -4.52 -14.20 -20.95
N LEU A 27 -3.84 -15.31 -21.15
CA LEU A 27 -3.42 -15.75 -22.47
C LEU A 27 -4.59 -16.44 -23.18
N VAL A 28 -4.60 -16.43 -24.52
CA VAL A 28 -5.50 -17.27 -25.31
C VAL A 28 -5.32 -18.74 -24.94
N SER A 29 -6.37 -19.55 -25.19
CA SER A 29 -6.37 -20.97 -24.85
C SER A 29 -5.10 -21.70 -25.34
N LYS A 30 -4.66 -22.72 -24.59
CA LYS A 30 -3.52 -23.53 -24.97
C LYS A 30 -3.70 -24.19 -26.35
N SER A 31 -4.94 -24.51 -26.74
CA SER A 31 -5.30 -25.06 -28.06
C SER A 31 -5.14 -24.06 -29.21
N GLU A 32 -5.16 -22.76 -28.91
CA GLU A 32 -5.11 -21.66 -29.89
C GLU A 32 -3.73 -21.03 -30.00
N ARG A 33 -2.75 -21.51 -29.25
CA ARG A 33 -1.38 -20.97 -29.24
C ARG A 33 -0.33 -22.09 -29.31
N LYS A 34 0.78 -21.81 -30.01
CA LYS A 34 1.94 -22.73 -30.07
C LYS A 34 2.90 -22.53 -28.89
N ALA A 35 3.11 -21.28 -28.47
CA ALA A 35 4.02 -20.96 -27.38
C ALA A 35 3.44 -21.34 -26.01
N GLN A 36 4.25 -21.91 -25.15
CA GLN A 36 3.85 -22.17 -23.76
C GLN A 36 3.85 -20.87 -22.93
N SER A 37 3.11 -20.86 -21.81
CA SER A 37 3.10 -19.70 -20.88
C SER A 37 4.49 -19.33 -20.42
N HIS A 38 5.31 -20.34 -20.11
CA HIS A 38 6.68 -20.17 -19.66
C HIS A 38 7.57 -19.45 -20.70
N ASP A 39 7.45 -19.80 -21.97
CA ASP A 39 8.20 -19.15 -23.05
C ASP A 39 7.77 -17.70 -23.23
N ILE A 40 6.47 -17.43 -23.08
CA ILE A 40 5.91 -16.09 -23.14
C ILE A 40 6.42 -15.26 -21.95
N ALA A 41 6.39 -15.81 -20.73
CA ALA A 41 6.87 -15.16 -19.51
C ALA A 41 8.36 -14.79 -19.63
N LYS A 42 9.22 -15.73 -20.08
CA LYS A 42 10.64 -15.48 -20.32
C LYS A 42 10.88 -14.35 -21.33
N ARG A 43 10.11 -14.31 -22.41
CA ARG A 43 10.24 -13.30 -23.47
C ARG A 43 9.79 -11.92 -23.02
N VAL A 44 8.76 -11.84 -22.19
CA VAL A 44 8.17 -10.58 -21.74
C VAL A 44 8.95 -9.97 -20.58
N ARG A 45 9.50 -10.80 -19.67
CA ARG A 45 10.20 -10.37 -18.44
C ARG A 45 11.20 -9.22 -18.65
N PRO A 46 12.19 -9.30 -19.57
CA PRO A 46 13.18 -8.23 -19.70
C PRO A 46 12.57 -6.90 -20.12
N ARG A 47 11.55 -6.90 -20.98
CA ARG A 47 10.88 -5.68 -21.41
C ARG A 47 10.06 -5.03 -20.30
N VAL A 48 9.33 -5.83 -19.53
CA VAL A 48 8.54 -5.35 -18.40
C VAL A 48 9.46 -4.83 -17.30
N ALA A 49 10.57 -5.51 -17.01
CA ALA A 49 11.57 -5.04 -16.05
C ALA A 49 12.20 -3.71 -16.48
N GLN A 50 12.51 -3.54 -17.76
CA GLN A 50 13.03 -2.27 -18.29
C GLN A 50 12.05 -1.12 -18.16
N ILE A 51 10.76 -1.38 -18.37
CA ILE A 51 9.71 -0.36 -18.20
C ILE A 51 9.55 -0.01 -16.72
N ALA A 52 9.48 -1.03 -15.84
CA ALA A 52 9.33 -0.84 -14.40
C ALA A 52 10.49 -0.02 -13.81
N ALA A 53 11.72 -0.28 -14.25
CA ALA A 53 12.91 0.45 -13.81
C ALA A 53 12.82 1.97 -14.05
N LYS A 54 12.14 2.41 -15.14
CA LYS A 54 11.93 3.85 -15.41
C LYS A 54 11.10 4.55 -14.34
N TYR A 55 10.29 3.80 -13.61
CA TYR A 55 9.44 4.30 -12.54
C TYR A 55 9.95 3.92 -11.14
N GLY A 56 11.17 3.40 -11.03
CA GLY A 56 11.71 2.90 -9.77
C GLY A 56 10.95 1.70 -9.20
N ALA A 57 10.16 1.01 -10.03
CA ALA A 57 9.35 -0.12 -9.62
C ALA A 57 10.10 -1.45 -9.84
N ARG A 58 9.90 -2.40 -8.93
CA ARG A 58 10.31 -3.80 -9.10
C ARG A 58 9.13 -4.60 -9.62
N VAL A 59 9.37 -5.50 -10.53
CA VAL A 59 8.34 -6.35 -11.12
C VAL A 59 8.81 -7.81 -11.13
N ALA A 60 7.90 -8.70 -10.76
CA ALA A 60 8.06 -10.13 -10.94
C ALA A 60 7.05 -10.64 -11.97
N VAL A 61 7.50 -11.42 -12.92
CA VAL A 61 6.63 -12.07 -13.90
C VAL A 61 6.39 -13.51 -13.44
N ALA A 62 5.29 -13.70 -12.71
CA ALA A 62 4.91 -14.97 -12.12
C ALA A 62 3.91 -15.72 -13.01
N GLU A 63 4.06 -17.02 -13.10
CA GLU A 63 3.06 -17.92 -13.65
C GLU A 63 2.23 -18.53 -12.52
N VAL A 64 0.99 -18.90 -12.83
CA VAL A 64 0.16 -19.66 -11.88
C VAL A 64 0.77 -21.06 -11.75
N PRO A 65 1.29 -21.44 -10.56
CA PRO A 65 1.87 -22.74 -10.38
C PRO A 65 0.80 -23.85 -10.43
N PRO A 66 1.08 -24.98 -11.03
CA PRO A 66 0.23 -26.15 -10.89
C PRO A 66 0.38 -26.72 -9.47
N GLY A 67 -0.72 -26.99 -8.80
CA GLY A 67 -0.72 -27.62 -7.47
C GLY A 67 -0.98 -26.67 -6.30
N PRO A 68 -0.64 -27.05 -5.06
CA PRO A 68 -0.86 -26.24 -3.89
C PRO A 68 -0.13 -24.89 -3.99
N PRO A 69 -0.74 -23.82 -3.53
CA PRO A 69 -0.13 -22.50 -3.59
C PRO A 69 1.10 -22.43 -2.69
N VAL A 70 2.21 -22.00 -3.27
CA VAL A 70 3.46 -21.72 -2.58
C VAL A 70 3.80 -20.24 -2.70
N LEU A 71 4.50 -19.70 -1.72
CA LEU A 71 4.93 -18.31 -1.73
C LEU A 71 5.81 -18.00 -2.93
N GLN A 72 6.82 -18.78 -3.10
CA GLN A 72 7.81 -18.73 -4.19
C GLN A 72 8.42 -20.13 -4.37
N THR A 73 9.09 -20.34 -5.51
CA THR A 73 9.81 -21.58 -5.77
C THR A 73 10.97 -21.80 -4.80
N LEU A 74 11.68 -20.72 -4.46
CA LEU A 74 12.76 -20.71 -3.47
C LEU A 74 12.43 -19.68 -2.40
N VAL A 75 12.41 -20.10 -1.15
CA VAL A 75 12.17 -19.24 0.00
C VAL A 75 13.26 -19.46 1.03
N ALA A 76 13.97 -18.40 1.39
CA ALA A 76 14.88 -18.36 2.52
C ALA A 76 14.23 -17.60 3.67
N GLU A 77 14.19 -18.21 4.84
CA GLU A 77 13.71 -17.59 6.06
C GLU A 77 14.90 -17.25 6.94
N VAL A 78 15.04 -15.96 7.27
CA VAL A 78 16.18 -15.47 8.05
C VAL A 78 15.72 -15.14 9.46
N TYR A 79 16.33 -15.79 10.43
CA TYR A 79 16.11 -15.59 11.85
C TYR A 79 17.38 -15.08 12.53
N GLY A 80 17.22 -14.33 13.61
CA GLY A 80 18.35 -13.79 14.37
C GLY A 80 17.89 -13.09 15.64
N PRO A 81 18.83 -12.81 16.56
CA PRO A 81 18.53 -12.27 17.89
C PRO A 81 18.00 -10.83 17.85
N ASN A 82 18.35 -10.07 16.84
CA ASN A 82 17.92 -8.69 16.67
C ASN A 82 17.69 -8.35 15.20
N GLU A 83 17.03 -7.22 14.93
CA GLU A 83 16.68 -6.77 13.59
C GLU A 83 17.92 -6.51 12.72
N GLU A 84 18.95 -5.87 13.28
CA GLU A 84 20.16 -5.51 12.53
C GLU A 84 20.88 -6.74 11.97
N SER A 85 21.06 -7.78 12.79
CA SER A 85 21.70 -9.04 12.34
C SER A 85 20.85 -9.79 11.31
N ARG A 86 19.51 -9.79 11.46
CA ARG A 86 18.61 -10.37 10.47
C ARG A 86 18.70 -9.65 9.13
N LEU A 87 18.67 -8.30 9.15
CA LEU A 87 18.79 -7.50 7.93
C LEU A 87 20.14 -7.67 7.25
N ALA A 88 21.23 -7.71 8.02
CA ALA A 88 22.58 -7.93 7.49
C ALA A 88 22.68 -9.31 6.80
N LEU A 89 22.13 -10.35 7.43
CA LEU A 89 22.11 -11.69 6.85
C LEU A 89 21.17 -11.78 5.65
N GLY A 90 19.98 -11.18 5.72
CA GLY A 90 19.02 -11.14 4.61
C GLY A 90 19.60 -10.49 3.35
N ARG A 91 20.36 -9.40 3.51
CA ARG A 91 21.07 -8.75 2.38
C ARG A 91 22.08 -9.69 1.73
N LYS A 92 22.84 -10.45 2.53
CA LYS A 92 23.78 -11.44 1.99
C LYS A 92 23.07 -12.56 1.24
N VAL A 93 21.94 -13.03 1.76
CA VAL A 93 21.15 -14.09 1.10
C VAL A 93 20.58 -13.58 -0.24
N ILE A 94 20.05 -12.35 -0.27
CA ILE A 94 19.57 -11.74 -1.52
C ILE A 94 20.70 -11.58 -2.54
N ASP A 95 21.87 -11.14 -2.10
CA ASP A 95 23.03 -11.00 -2.96
C ASP A 95 23.43 -12.35 -3.59
N ILE A 96 23.46 -13.40 -2.80
CA ILE A 96 23.71 -14.77 -3.30
C ILE A 96 22.65 -15.16 -4.33
N PHE A 97 21.37 -14.94 -4.05
CA PHE A 97 20.30 -15.28 -4.98
C PHE A 97 20.40 -14.52 -6.30
N GLN A 98 20.76 -13.24 -6.26
CA GLN A 98 20.92 -12.40 -7.45
C GLN A 98 22.07 -12.84 -8.35
N HIS A 99 23.10 -13.48 -7.78
CA HIS A 99 24.28 -13.97 -8.50
C HIS A 99 24.24 -15.47 -8.77
N THR A 100 23.12 -16.14 -8.49
CA THR A 100 22.96 -17.57 -8.73
C THR A 100 22.27 -17.80 -10.08
N ASP A 101 22.90 -18.57 -10.95
CA ASP A 101 22.34 -18.89 -12.26
C ASP A 101 20.97 -19.58 -12.14
N GLY A 102 20.04 -19.13 -12.98
CA GLY A 102 18.68 -19.66 -13.00
C GLY A 102 17.73 -19.07 -11.97
N VAL A 103 18.22 -18.26 -11.03
CA VAL A 103 17.39 -17.50 -10.10
C VAL A 103 17.03 -16.16 -10.71
N VAL A 104 15.74 -15.84 -10.76
CA VAL A 104 15.19 -14.59 -11.31
C VAL A 104 14.16 -13.98 -10.37
N ASP A 105 13.89 -12.68 -10.55
CA ASP A 105 12.86 -11.96 -9.81
C ASP A 105 13.03 -12.08 -8.28
N THR A 106 14.27 -11.94 -7.79
CA THR A 106 14.58 -11.99 -6.35
C THR A 106 13.93 -10.84 -5.62
N ASP A 107 13.34 -11.12 -4.47
CA ASP A 107 12.68 -10.12 -3.64
C ASP A 107 12.73 -10.55 -2.16
N TRP A 108 12.44 -9.63 -1.26
CA TRP A 108 12.32 -9.89 0.17
C TRP A 108 11.15 -9.12 0.79
N TYR A 109 10.73 -9.52 1.98
CA TYR A 109 9.59 -8.91 2.65
C TYR A 109 9.91 -7.57 3.33
N MET A 110 11.19 -7.22 3.48
CA MET A 110 11.56 -5.94 4.05
C MET A 110 11.10 -4.80 3.14
N GLU A 111 10.23 -3.96 3.68
CA GLU A 111 9.71 -2.79 2.99
C GLU A 111 10.81 -1.73 2.83
N ALA A 112 10.84 -1.07 1.68
CA ALA A 112 11.67 0.11 1.48
C ALA A 112 11.19 1.26 2.38
N ASP A 113 12.07 2.21 2.67
CA ASP A 113 11.69 3.41 3.40
C ASP A 113 10.69 4.22 2.58
N GLN A 114 9.54 4.50 3.18
CA GLN A 114 8.49 5.31 2.57
C GLN A 114 8.25 6.53 3.44
N THR A 115 8.10 7.68 2.81
CA THR A 115 7.75 8.92 3.48
C THR A 115 6.24 9.11 3.53
N LYS A 116 5.76 9.67 4.62
CA LYS A 116 4.39 10.20 4.76
C LYS A 116 4.46 11.60 5.33
N VAL A 117 3.45 12.38 5.05
CA VAL A 117 3.29 13.70 5.69
C VAL A 117 2.45 13.53 6.94
N ARG A 118 2.98 13.98 8.06
CA ARG A 118 2.27 14.07 9.34
C ARG A 118 1.83 15.51 9.56
N PHE A 119 0.55 15.73 9.73
CA PHE A 119 0.03 17.02 10.15
C PHE A 119 0.06 17.11 11.67
N VAL A 120 0.84 18.08 12.19
CA VAL A 120 0.96 18.34 13.63
C VAL A 120 0.16 19.57 13.97
N LEU A 121 -0.88 19.40 14.80
CA LEU A 121 -1.76 20.50 15.20
C LEU A 121 -1.04 21.45 16.16
N ASP A 122 -1.12 22.75 15.86
CA ASP A 122 -0.77 23.83 16.78
C ASP A 122 -1.95 24.03 17.76
N LYS A 123 -1.81 23.47 18.95
CA LYS A 123 -2.91 23.45 19.94
C LYS A 123 -3.31 24.85 20.43
N GLU A 124 -2.35 25.78 20.49
CA GLU A 124 -2.63 27.16 20.91
C GLU A 124 -3.49 27.88 19.87
N LYS A 125 -3.11 27.79 18.60
CA LYS A 125 -3.90 28.38 17.50
C LYS A 125 -5.26 27.73 17.36
N ALA A 126 -5.35 26.40 17.52
CA ALA A 126 -6.62 25.70 17.48
C ALA A 126 -7.55 26.16 18.60
N ALA A 127 -7.03 26.26 19.82
CA ALA A 127 -7.82 26.74 20.97
C ALA A 127 -8.30 28.17 20.80
N LEU A 128 -7.45 29.09 20.28
CA LEU A 128 -7.83 30.49 20.02
C LEU A 128 -8.99 30.58 19.00
N ASN A 129 -9.05 29.64 18.05
CA ASN A 129 -10.12 29.58 17.07
C ASN A 129 -11.31 28.71 17.49
N GLY A 130 -11.31 28.13 18.70
CA GLY A 130 -12.34 27.21 19.17
C GLY A 130 -12.43 25.92 18.36
N ILE A 131 -11.31 25.42 17.86
CA ILE A 131 -11.23 24.21 17.05
C ILE A 131 -10.58 23.10 17.86
N SER A 132 -11.25 21.96 17.96
CA SER A 132 -10.72 20.79 18.66
C SER A 132 -9.83 19.91 17.75
N ASP A 133 -8.94 19.13 18.36
CA ASP A 133 -8.12 18.10 17.69
C ASP A 133 -9.01 17.13 16.89
N GLU A 134 -10.16 16.77 17.46
CA GLU A 134 -11.12 15.86 16.82
C GLU A 134 -11.76 16.46 15.57
N ALA A 135 -12.10 17.75 15.58
CA ALA A 135 -12.68 18.41 14.41
C ALA A 135 -11.68 18.40 13.22
N VAL A 136 -10.40 18.65 13.50
CA VAL A 136 -9.33 18.57 12.49
C VAL A 136 -9.17 17.14 11.98
N ALA A 137 -9.06 16.16 12.89
CA ALA A 137 -8.89 14.76 12.53
C ALA A 137 -10.09 14.22 11.73
N GLN A 138 -11.33 14.54 12.12
CA GLN A 138 -12.54 14.14 11.40
C GLN A 138 -12.60 14.78 10.01
N THR A 139 -12.26 16.06 9.88
CA THR A 139 -12.21 16.74 8.58
C THR A 139 -11.24 16.04 7.63
N LEU A 140 -10.03 15.77 8.08
CA LEU A 140 -9.01 15.06 7.27
C LEU A 140 -9.44 13.61 6.95
N LYS A 141 -9.99 12.89 7.93
CA LYS A 141 -10.50 11.53 7.73
C LYS A 141 -11.60 11.48 6.69
N MET A 142 -12.56 12.40 6.75
CA MET A 142 -13.65 12.51 5.78
C MET A 142 -13.11 12.87 4.39
N ALA A 143 -12.23 13.85 4.31
CA ALA A 143 -11.66 14.32 3.06
C ALA A 143 -10.89 13.22 2.32
N VAL A 144 -10.02 12.50 3.02
CA VAL A 144 -9.11 11.50 2.42
C VAL A 144 -9.76 10.12 2.33
N GLY A 145 -10.28 9.63 3.44
CA GLY A 145 -10.83 8.27 3.58
C GLY A 145 -12.30 8.17 3.18
N GLY A 146 -13.03 9.22 3.38
CA GLY A 146 -14.49 9.26 3.29
C GLY A 146 -15.17 8.96 4.63
N ALA A 147 -16.39 9.44 4.76
CA ALA A 147 -17.27 9.13 5.88
C ALA A 147 -18.62 8.63 5.35
N ALA A 148 -19.08 7.52 5.87
CA ALA A 148 -20.45 7.07 5.68
C ALA A 148 -21.37 8.00 6.50
N VAL A 149 -22.19 8.78 5.81
CA VAL A 149 -23.04 9.79 6.44
C VAL A 149 -24.48 9.34 6.58
N ASP A 150 -24.92 8.42 5.73
CA ASP A 150 -26.28 7.90 5.75
C ASP A 150 -26.39 6.61 4.94
N LEU A 151 -27.57 6.01 4.91
CA LEU A 151 -27.94 4.85 4.12
C LEU A 151 -28.88 5.21 2.99
N LEU A 152 -28.62 4.66 1.81
CA LEU A 152 -29.54 4.73 0.70
C LEU A 152 -30.48 3.51 0.76
N HIS A 153 -31.75 3.74 1.08
CA HIS A 153 -32.76 2.69 1.17
C HIS A 153 -33.25 2.30 -0.23
N LEU A 154 -32.74 1.17 -0.73
CA LEU A 154 -33.15 0.62 -2.02
C LEU A 154 -34.05 -0.61 -1.81
N PRO A 155 -35.23 -0.70 -2.46
CA PRO A 155 -36.22 -1.75 -2.15
C PRO A 155 -35.78 -3.19 -2.47
N ARG A 156 -34.72 -3.37 -3.24
CA ARG A 156 -34.25 -4.69 -3.71
C ARG A 156 -32.86 -5.09 -3.20
N GLU A 157 -32.19 -4.21 -2.45
CA GLU A 157 -30.88 -4.52 -1.90
C GLU A 157 -31.04 -5.32 -0.61
N LYS A 158 -30.22 -6.37 -0.47
CA LYS A 158 -30.17 -7.22 0.74
C LYS A 158 -29.25 -6.67 1.81
N GLU A 159 -28.28 -5.86 1.41
CA GLU A 159 -27.29 -5.25 2.28
C GLU A 159 -27.43 -3.74 2.26
N ASP A 160 -27.01 -3.10 3.34
CA ASP A 160 -27.04 -1.64 3.49
C ASP A 160 -26.15 -0.96 2.46
N VAL A 161 -26.71 -0.07 1.66
CA VAL A 161 -25.98 0.78 0.71
C VAL A 161 -25.64 2.09 1.40
N GLN A 162 -24.37 2.31 1.69
CA GLN A 162 -23.90 3.50 2.38
C GLN A 162 -23.72 4.68 1.43
N ILE A 163 -24.12 5.86 1.86
CA ILE A 163 -23.80 7.15 1.24
C ILE A 163 -22.47 7.62 1.82
N VAL A 164 -21.42 7.63 0.99
CA VAL A 164 -20.07 8.01 1.43
C VAL A 164 -19.70 9.37 0.85
N VAL A 165 -19.40 10.33 1.73
CA VAL A 165 -18.89 11.66 1.36
C VAL A 165 -17.36 11.66 1.44
N ARG A 166 -16.70 12.05 0.35
CA ARG A 166 -15.24 12.11 0.23
C ARG A 166 -14.84 13.14 -0.82
N LEU A 167 -13.65 13.73 -0.68
CA LEU A 167 -13.11 14.58 -1.75
C LEU A 167 -12.81 13.74 -3.02
N PRO A 168 -12.94 14.34 -4.20
CA PRO A 168 -12.45 13.74 -5.44
C PRO A 168 -10.94 13.49 -5.36
N GLN A 169 -10.44 12.51 -6.12
CA GLN A 169 -9.04 12.10 -6.05
C GLN A 169 -8.07 13.25 -6.32
N SER A 170 -8.40 14.13 -7.27
CA SER A 170 -7.57 15.28 -7.64
C SER A 170 -7.34 16.29 -6.49
N LEU A 171 -8.23 16.33 -5.49
CA LEU A 171 -8.15 17.27 -4.36
C LEU A 171 -7.70 16.61 -3.04
N ARG A 172 -7.22 15.39 -3.07
CA ARG A 172 -6.78 14.65 -1.87
C ARG A 172 -5.45 13.91 -2.04
N THR A 173 -4.73 14.19 -3.11
CA THR A 173 -3.46 13.52 -3.43
C THR A 173 -2.24 14.30 -3.04
N SER A 174 -2.38 15.60 -2.76
CA SER A 174 -1.29 16.44 -2.29
C SER A 174 -1.54 16.98 -0.88
N PRO A 175 -0.51 17.16 -0.06
CA PRO A 175 -0.63 17.84 1.23
C PRO A 175 -1.17 19.27 1.09
N GLU A 176 -0.78 19.99 0.04
CA GLU A 176 -1.16 21.37 -0.23
C GLU A 176 -2.68 21.51 -0.40
N ASP A 177 -3.31 20.58 -1.13
CA ASP A 177 -4.76 20.56 -1.32
C ASP A 177 -5.49 20.31 0.01
N LEU A 178 -4.95 19.41 0.84
CA LEU A 178 -5.51 19.13 2.16
C LEU A 178 -5.34 20.31 3.12
N LEU A 179 -4.23 21.04 3.06
CA LEU A 179 -3.98 22.22 3.86
C LEU A 179 -4.91 23.40 3.48
N ALA A 180 -5.51 23.38 2.30
CA ALA A 180 -6.51 24.37 1.88
C ALA A 180 -7.91 24.10 2.48
N LEU A 181 -8.17 22.91 3.02
CA LEU A 181 -9.42 22.58 3.69
C LEU A 181 -9.66 23.52 4.86
N ARG A 182 -10.94 23.80 5.13
CA ARG A 182 -11.35 24.69 6.21
C ARG A 182 -12.11 23.94 7.29
N VAL A 183 -11.78 24.21 8.52
CA VAL A 183 -12.46 23.68 9.71
C VAL A 183 -13.26 24.82 10.36
N ARG A 184 -14.46 24.50 10.80
CA ARG A 184 -15.32 25.46 11.50
C ARG A 184 -14.99 25.46 12.98
N GLY A 185 -14.72 26.64 13.53
CA GLY A 185 -14.58 26.85 14.97
C GLY A 185 -15.92 26.77 15.69
N ALA A 186 -15.91 26.38 16.95
CA ALA A 186 -17.08 26.32 17.82
C ALA A 186 -17.53 27.71 18.34
N ASN A 187 -16.79 28.77 18.06
CA ASN A 187 -17.14 30.14 18.44
C ASN A 187 -18.44 30.57 17.78
N PRO A 188 -19.26 31.45 18.41
CA PRO A 188 -20.55 31.89 17.86
C PRO A 188 -20.46 32.48 16.46
N ALA A 189 -19.32 33.08 16.08
CA ALA A 189 -19.07 33.59 14.74
C ALA A 189 -18.81 32.48 13.71
N GLY A 190 -18.52 31.25 14.13
CA GLY A 190 -18.35 30.08 13.27
C GLY A 190 -17.31 30.27 12.15
N ALA A 191 -16.22 30.98 12.41
CA ALA A 191 -15.20 31.27 11.42
C ALA A 191 -14.63 29.97 10.82
N LEU A 192 -14.48 29.95 9.49
CA LEU A 192 -13.85 28.87 8.75
C LEU A 192 -12.36 29.13 8.65
N VAL A 193 -11.55 28.34 9.35
CA VAL A 193 -10.10 28.48 9.42
C VAL A 193 -9.44 27.45 8.51
N PRO A 194 -8.55 27.85 7.58
CA PRO A 194 -7.81 26.90 6.75
C PRO A 194 -6.87 26.04 7.59
N LEU A 195 -6.73 24.75 7.26
CA LEU A 195 -5.85 23.85 7.99
C LEU A 195 -4.39 24.32 8.00
N ARG A 196 -3.93 24.99 6.95
CA ARG A 196 -2.56 25.56 6.89
C ARG A 196 -2.23 26.52 8.01
N GLU A 197 -3.22 27.14 8.63
CA GLU A 197 -3.03 28.04 9.76
C GLU A 197 -2.97 27.30 11.10
N LEU A 198 -3.51 26.08 11.14
CA LEU A 198 -3.68 25.27 12.34
C LEU A 198 -2.64 24.16 12.47
N VAL A 199 -2.07 23.67 11.35
CA VAL A 199 -1.18 22.51 11.36
C VAL A 199 0.14 22.83 10.69
N LYS A 200 1.20 22.11 11.12
CA LYS A 200 2.49 22.02 10.43
C LYS A 200 2.57 20.66 9.77
N ASP A 201 3.06 20.64 8.55
CA ASP A 201 3.35 19.41 7.84
C ASP A 201 4.80 18.97 8.09
N GLU A 202 4.97 17.73 8.51
CA GLU A 202 6.28 17.16 8.80
C GLU A 202 6.47 15.87 7.97
N PRO A 203 7.52 15.78 7.14
CA PRO A 203 7.87 14.52 6.50
C PRO A 203 8.39 13.53 7.55
N VAL A 204 7.78 12.36 7.61
CA VAL A 204 8.19 11.27 8.51
C VAL A 204 8.20 9.95 7.76
N PHE A 205 8.98 8.98 8.26
CA PHE A 205 8.97 7.65 7.68
C PHE A 205 7.73 6.85 8.13
N VAL A 206 7.21 6.04 7.23
CA VAL A 206 6.18 5.05 7.55
C VAL A 206 6.83 3.96 8.40
N HIS A 207 6.16 3.57 9.49
CA HIS A 207 6.61 2.40 10.26
C HIS A 207 6.48 1.14 9.39
N LYS A 208 7.56 0.37 9.33
CA LYS A 208 7.60 -0.89 8.60
C LYS A 208 6.80 -1.96 9.33
N SER A 209 6.28 -2.91 8.58
CA SER A 209 5.62 -4.09 9.13
C SER A 209 6.65 -4.98 9.85
N ILE A 210 6.29 -5.49 11.00
CA ILE A 210 7.11 -6.46 11.73
C ILE A 210 6.50 -7.84 11.51
N TYR A 211 7.22 -8.67 10.78
CA TYR A 211 6.77 -10.02 10.45
C TYR A 211 7.21 -11.03 11.50
N HIS A 212 6.29 -11.91 11.86
CA HIS A 212 6.56 -13.02 12.77
C HIS A 212 6.09 -14.32 12.15
N LYS A 213 6.90 -15.37 12.26
CA LYS A 213 6.53 -16.74 11.96
C LYS A 213 6.81 -17.63 13.18
N ASN A 214 5.84 -18.42 13.60
CA ASN A 214 5.96 -19.25 14.82
C ASN A 214 6.36 -18.46 16.07
N ARG A 215 5.89 -17.22 16.22
CA ARG A 215 6.23 -16.27 17.29
C ARG A 215 7.68 -15.78 17.27
N MET A 216 8.47 -16.13 16.28
CA MET A 216 9.82 -15.60 16.09
C MET A 216 9.79 -14.46 15.07
N ALA A 217 10.51 -13.37 15.35
CA ALA A 217 10.70 -12.31 14.38
C ALA A 217 11.56 -12.84 13.23
N GLY A 218 11.05 -12.74 12.01
CA GLY A 218 11.70 -13.20 10.77
C GLY A 218 11.80 -12.07 9.74
N SER A 219 12.65 -12.25 8.77
CA SER A 219 12.82 -11.37 7.59
C SER A 219 12.92 -12.22 6.33
#